data_70ddee3c893447446ed68a0170b44c2a
#
_entry.id   70ddee3c893447446ed68a0170b44c2a
#
_cell.length_a   1.000
_cell.length_b   1.000
_cell.length_c   1.000
_cell.angle_alpha   90.00
_cell.angle_beta   90.00
_cell.angle_gamma   90.00
#
_symmetry.space_group_name_H-M   'P 1'
#
loop_
_entity.id
_entity.type
_entity.pdbx_description
1 polymer ?
#
loop_
_entity_poly.entity_id
_entity_poly.type
_entity_poly.pdbx_seq_one_letter_code
_entity_poly.pdbx_strand_id
1 'polypeptide(L)'
;KYVLLMKQHNLNTIRTSHYPNDPRLYALCDYYGIYMMDEADVECHANHRLSRTPSWQPQYVDRQERMVLRDRNHPSVIFWSMGNECGGGDNFVASKKAIQRLDGRLVHYQGQNEVADMDSHMYPSISAMKREDRDAGKQDRPYFLCEYAHAMGNSIGNLKEYWDYIEFESNRMIGGCIWDWVDQGLCKWGEPSTNMYYGGGFGDYPNDNDFCCNGIITADRQVTPKLLQVKKVYQYVDFARTKDNKLRVRNRYAFLSLDGFQLNYSLLRDGLTIQSGIVNLPAVE
;
A
#
# COMPACT_ATOMS: atom_id res chain seq x y z
N LYS A 1 -17.00 5.08 -0.70
CA LYS A 1 -17.03 3.66 -0.26
C LYS A 1 -15.61 3.12 -0.04
N TYR A 2 -14.67 3.23 -0.99
CA TYR A 2 -13.31 2.67 -0.94
C TYR A 2 -12.52 3.10 0.29
N VAL A 3 -12.31 4.40 0.46
CA VAL A 3 -11.49 4.96 1.55
C VAL A 3 -12.03 4.55 2.92
N LEU A 4 -13.36 4.57 3.09
CA LEU A 4 -13.99 4.11 4.32
C LEU A 4 -13.76 2.62 4.57
N LEU A 5 -13.86 1.78 3.53
CA LEU A 5 -13.60 0.34 3.64
C LEU A 5 -12.13 0.07 4.00
N MET A 6 -11.19 0.78 3.41
CA MET A 6 -9.78 0.73 3.78
C MET A 6 -9.57 1.07 5.26
N LYS A 7 -10.13 2.19 5.71
CA LYS A 7 -10.04 2.63 7.10
C LYS A 7 -10.59 1.60 8.08
N GLN A 8 -11.74 1.00 7.77
CA GLN A 8 -12.38 -0.05 8.59
C GLN A 8 -11.56 -1.36 8.64
N HIS A 9 -10.61 -1.53 7.73
CA HIS A 9 -9.75 -2.72 7.64
C HIS A 9 -8.28 -2.41 7.90
N ASN A 10 -7.98 -1.32 8.60
CA ASN A 10 -6.65 -0.94 9.07
C ASN A 10 -5.63 -0.61 7.96
N LEU A 11 -6.07 -0.39 6.73
CA LEU A 11 -5.20 0.15 5.69
C LEU A 11 -5.09 1.67 5.89
N ASN A 12 -3.86 2.17 5.86
CA ASN A 12 -3.58 3.58 6.12
C ASN A 12 -2.86 4.28 4.97
N THR A 13 -2.51 3.56 3.90
CA THR A 13 -1.72 4.11 2.79
C THR A 13 -2.23 3.60 1.45
N ILE A 14 -2.22 4.45 0.44
CA ILE A 14 -2.54 4.17 -0.96
C ILE A 14 -1.35 4.60 -1.82
N ARG A 15 -0.92 3.76 -2.76
CA ARG A 15 -0.16 4.16 -3.94
C ARG A 15 -1.13 4.28 -5.11
N THR A 16 -1.09 5.39 -5.84
CA THR A 16 -2.03 5.66 -6.94
C THR A 16 -1.66 4.96 -8.23
N SER A 17 -1.19 3.73 -8.15
CA SER A 17 -0.69 2.91 -9.27
C SER A 17 -1.60 2.94 -10.49
N HIS A 18 -1.17 3.35 -11.68
CA HIS A 18 0.16 3.90 -12.02
C HIS A 18 0.00 5.28 -12.66
N TYR A 19 -0.82 6.12 -12.09
CA TYR A 19 -1.15 7.49 -12.54
C TYR A 19 -1.86 8.27 -11.43
N PRO A 20 -1.82 9.61 -11.47
CA PRO A 20 -2.59 10.43 -10.54
C PRO A 20 -4.08 10.13 -10.63
N ASN A 21 -4.73 9.93 -9.49
CA ASN A 21 -6.12 9.47 -9.41
C ASN A 21 -7.13 10.63 -9.52
N ASP A 22 -8.43 10.30 -9.42
CA ASP A 22 -9.53 11.26 -9.35
C ASP A 22 -9.30 12.24 -8.19
N PRO A 23 -9.42 13.58 -8.39
CA PRO A 23 -9.20 14.58 -7.34
C PRO A 23 -10.03 14.36 -6.07
N ARG A 24 -11.21 13.75 -6.19
CA ARG A 24 -12.06 13.42 -5.03
C ARG A 24 -11.41 12.38 -4.10
N LEU A 25 -10.54 11.50 -4.64
CA LEU A 25 -9.83 10.52 -3.82
C LEU A 25 -8.88 11.22 -2.84
N TYR A 26 -8.15 12.23 -3.29
CA TYR A 26 -7.23 13.01 -2.45
C TYR A 26 -7.98 13.72 -1.32
N ALA A 27 -9.08 14.42 -1.64
CA ALA A 27 -9.91 15.06 -0.62
C ALA A 27 -10.47 14.08 0.40
N LEU A 28 -10.84 12.87 -0.03
CA LEU A 28 -11.29 11.80 0.88
C LEU A 28 -10.14 11.26 1.73
N CYS A 29 -8.94 11.13 1.17
CA CYS A 29 -7.75 10.71 1.92
C CYS A 29 -7.34 11.76 2.95
N ASP A 30 -7.40 13.05 2.61
CA ASP A 30 -7.20 14.15 3.56
C ASP A 30 -8.21 14.07 4.72
N TYR A 31 -9.49 13.90 4.40
CA TYR A 31 -10.56 13.85 5.40
C TYR A 31 -10.48 12.63 6.32
N TYR A 32 -10.21 11.45 5.77
CA TYR A 32 -10.18 10.20 6.55
C TYR A 32 -8.80 9.86 7.13
N GLY A 33 -7.76 10.63 6.82
CA GLY A 33 -6.39 10.37 7.28
C GLY A 33 -5.80 9.09 6.68
N ILE A 34 -5.83 8.97 5.35
CA ILE A 34 -5.13 7.94 4.59
C ILE A 34 -3.93 8.58 3.91
N TYR A 35 -2.75 8.07 4.13
CA TYR A 35 -1.54 8.53 3.43
C TYR A 35 -1.56 8.14 1.97
N MET A 36 -0.90 8.93 1.13
CA MET A 36 -0.80 8.67 -0.30
C MET A 36 0.64 8.77 -0.78
N MET A 37 1.01 7.78 -1.58
CA MET A 37 2.13 7.86 -2.52
C MET A 37 1.53 8.17 -3.88
N ASP A 38 1.64 9.41 -4.32
CA ASP A 38 1.08 9.86 -5.59
C ASP A 38 2.06 9.55 -6.73
N GLU A 39 1.58 8.85 -7.76
CA GLU A 39 2.42 8.34 -8.83
C GLU A 39 2.14 9.02 -10.16
N ALA A 40 3.21 9.45 -10.81
CA ALA A 40 3.14 10.04 -12.14
C ALA A 40 2.79 8.97 -13.20
N ASP A 41 2.03 9.40 -14.21
CA ASP A 41 1.67 8.57 -15.37
C ASP A 41 2.90 8.31 -16.27
N VAL A 42 3.83 7.50 -15.77
CA VAL A 42 5.03 7.05 -16.48
C VAL A 42 5.15 5.53 -16.33
N GLU A 43 4.77 4.82 -17.38
CA GLU A 43 4.83 3.36 -17.49
C GLU A 43 5.37 2.97 -18.86
N CYS A 44 6.46 2.20 -18.90
CA CYS A 44 7.00 1.67 -20.16
C CYS A 44 7.66 0.29 -19.99
N HIS A 45 7.00 -0.61 -19.25
CA HIS A 45 7.52 -1.90 -18.82
C HIS A 45 8.18 -2.71 -19.95
N ALA A 46 7.57 -2.78 -21.13
CA ALA A 46 8.14 -3.52 -22.27
C ALA A 46 9.21 -2.76 -23.05
N ASN A 47 9.45 -1.46 -22.77
CA ASN A 47 10.37 -0.62 -23.53
C ASN A 47 11.17 0.35 -22.65
N HIS A 48 12.01 -0.18 -21.78
CA HIS A 48 12.86 0.61 -20.88
C HIS A 48 13.83 1.57 -21.60
N ARG A 49 13.98 1.43 -22.92
CA ARG A 49 14.82 2.35 -23.71
C ARG A 49 14.32 3.79 -23.66
N LEU A 50 12.99 4.00 -23.50
CA LEU A 50 12.40 5.34 -23.41
C LEU A 50 12.99 6.15 -22.25
N SER A 51 13.29 5.53 -21.12
CA SER A 51 13.87 6.17 -19.93
C SER A 51 15.28 6.71 -20.16
N ARG A 52 15.98 6.22 -21.19
CA ARG A 52 17.35 6.59 -21.56
C ARG A 52 17.42 7.44 -22.84
N THR A 53 16.29 7.65 -23.51
CA THR A 53 16.22 8.39 -24.77
C THR A 53 16.00 9.87 -24.48
N PRO A 54 16.96 10.78 -24.79
CA PRO A 54 16.87 12.20 -24.42
C PRO A 54 15.64 12.92 -24.98
N SER A 55 15.18 12.55 -26.18
CA SER A 55 13.99 13.16 -26.79
C SER A 55 12.69 12.90 -26.03
N TRP A 56 12.65 11.93 -25.09
CA TRP A 56 11.52 11.64 -24.21
C TRP A 56 11.58 12.38 -22.87
N GLN A 57 12.71 13.00 -22.54
CA GLN A 57 12.89 13.68 -21.25
C GLN A 57 11.82 14.76 -20.98
N PRO A 58 11.43 15.61 -21.96
CA PRO A 58 10.39 16.60 -21.69
C PRO A 58 9.06 15.99 -21.24
N GLN A 59 8.66 14.86 -21.81
CA GLN A 59 7.42 14.16 -21.44
C GLN A 59 7.48 13.55 -20.03
N TYR A 60 8.64 13.01 -19.65
CA TYR A 60 8.87 12.53 -18.28
C TYR A 60 8.75 13.67 -17.28
N VAL A 61 9.42 14.80 -17.54
CA VAL A 61 9.40 15.99 -16.68
C VAL A 61 8.00 16.59 -16.58
N ASP A 62 7.30 16.76 -17.71
CA ASP A 62 5.94 17.35 -17.73
C ASP A 62 4.95 16.57 -16.86
N ARG A 63 5.00 15.23 -16.91
CA ARG A 63 4.14 14.38 -16.06
C ARG A 63 4.42 14.59 -14.57
N GLN A 64 5.68 14.69 -14.18
CA GLN A 64 6.03 14.94 -12.78
C GLN A 64 5.55 16.32 -12.32
N GLU A 65 5.82 17.35 -13.10
CA GLU A 65 5.45 18.72 -12.75
C GLU A 65 3.95 18.89 -12.64
N ARG A 66 3.17 18.32 -13.57
CA ARG A 66 1.69 18.36 -13.53
C ARG A 66 1.13 17.65 -12.30
N MET A 67 1.64 16.47 -11.96
CA MET A 67 1.25 15.74 -10.76
C MET A 67 1.48 16.60 -9.51
N VAL A 68 2.71 17.08 -9.32
CA VAL A 68 3.08 17.85 -8.13
C VAL A 68 2.29 19.16 -8.05
N LEU A 69 2.16 19.90 -9.14
CA LEU A 69 1.42 21.18 -9.16
C LEU A 69 -0.07 20.99 -8.85
N ARG A 70 -0.66 19.88 -9.29
CA ARG A 70 -2.06 19.56 -9.00
C ARG A 70 -2.26 19.19 -7.52
N ASP A 71 -1.38 18.34 -6.96
CA ASP A 71 -1.68 17.58 -5.74
C ASP A 71 -0.87 17.99 -4.51
N ARG A 72 0.13 18.89 -4.63
CA ARG A 72 1.00 19.30 -3.52
C ARG A 72 0.27 19.94 -2.32
N ASN A 73 -0.94 20.44 -2.50
CA ASN A 73 -1.72 21.03 -1.41
C ASN A 73 -2.54 19.99 -0.61
N HIS A 74 -2.46 18.70 -0.97
CA HIS A 74 -3.08 17.63 -0.23
C HIS A 74 -2.15 17.12 0.88
N PRO A 75 -2.51 17.26 2.16
CA PRO A 75 -1.67 16.79 3.28
C PRO A 75 -1.59 15.26 3.34
N SER A 76 -2.52 14.54 2.74
CA SER A 76 -2.47 13.08 2.62
C SER A 76 -1.32 12.59 1.75
N VAL A 77 -0.91 13.35 0.74
CA VAL A 77 0.24 13.00 -0.10
C VAL A 77 1.51 13.17 0.71
N ILE A 78 2.22 12.07 0.98
CA ILE A 78 3.47 12.06 1.76
C ILE A 78 4.71 11.72 0.93
N PHE A 79 4.51 11.07 -0.21
CA PHE A 79 5.57 10.71 -1.16
C PHE A 79 5.15 10.99 -2.59
N TRP A 80 6.12 11.34 -3.43
CA TRP A 80 5.99 11.41 -4.89
C TRP A 80 6.62 10.17 -5.52
N SER A 81 5.91 9.49 -6.40
CA SER A 81 6.44 8.36 -7.17
C SER A 81 6.60 8.73 -8.63
N MET A 82 7.81 8.52 -9.17
CA MET A 82 8.15 8.98 -10.53
C MET A 82 7.58 8.11 -11.65
N GLY A 83 6.98 6.95 -11.32
CA GLY A 83 6.41 6.02 -12.29
C GLY A 83 6.64 4.58 -11.90
N ASN A 84 6.34 3.67 -12.84
CA ASN A 84 6.37 2.23 -12.64
C ASN A 84 7.15 1.51 -13.73
N GLU A 85 7.95 0.51 -13.35
CA GLU A 85 8.56 -0.54 -14.19
C GLU A 85 9.17 -0.07 -15.53
N CYS A 86 9.77 1.11 -15.55
CA CYS A 86 10.41 1.68 -16.75
C CYS A 86 11.92 1.47 -16.81
N GLY A 87 12.52 0.68 -15.88
CA GLY A 87 13.97 0.59 -15.72
C GLY A 87 14.60 1.93 -15.36
N GLY A 88 15.91 2.04 -15.45
CA GLY A 88 16.65 3.28 -15.11
C GLY A 88 17.05 4.10 -16.33
N GLY A 89 17.33 5.39 -16.10
CA GLY A 89 17.85 6.31 -17.12
C GLY A 89 17.86 7.76 -16.68
N ASP A 90 18.53 8.61 -17.47
CA ASP A 90 18.71 10.04 -17.18
C ASP A 90 17.38 10.81 -17.13
N ASN A 91 16.34 10.31 -17.77
CA ASN A 91 15.01 10.91 -17.72
C ASN A 91 14.44 10.88 -16.30
N PHE A 92 14.74 9.85 -15.49
CA PHE A 92 14.36 9.81 -14.07
C PHE A 92 15.21 10.73 -13.20
N VAL A 93 16.49 10.95 -13.54
CA VAL A 93 17.32 11.97 -12.90
C VAL A 93 16.71 13.36 -13.10
N ALA A 94 16.29 13.66 -14.33
CA ALA A 94 15.60 14.92 -14.65
C ALA A 94 14.24 15.04 -13.97
N SER A 95 13.47 13.94 -13.90
CA SER A 95 12.19 13.84 -13.20
C SER A 95 12.33 14.19 -11.72
N LYS A 96 13.27 13.57 -11.00
CA LYS A 96 13.51 13.89 -9.60
C LYS A 96 13.84 15.36 -9.39
N LYS A 97 14.73 15.93 -10.21
CA LYS A 97 15.06 17.35 -10.13
C LYS A 97 13.86 18.25 -10.37
N ALA A 98 12.93 17.85 -11.26
CA ALA A 98 11.70 18.60 -11.52
C ALA A 98 10.77 18.60 -10.30
N ILE A 99 10.55 17.44 -9.69
CA ILE A 99 9.77 17.33 -8.44
C ILE A 99 10.39 18.20 -7.34
N GLN A 100 11.68 18.05 -7.08
CA GLN A 100 12.38 18.74 -5.99
C GLN A 100 12.42 20.27 -6.13
N ARG A 101 12.25 20.81 -7.34
CA ARG A 101 12.07 22.26 -7.54
C ARG A 101 10.72 22.77 -7.08
N LEU A 102 9.71 21.90 -6.98
CA LEU A 102 8.31 22.26 -6.71
C LEU A 102 7.87 21.89 -5.30
N ASP A 103 8.45 20.82 -4.73
CA ASP A 103 8.04 20.28 -3.43
C ASP A 103 9.19 19.50 -2.77
N GLY A 104 9.27 19.54 -1.45
CA GLY A 104 10.34 18.93 -0.67
C GLY A 104 10.07 17.53 -0.14
N ARG A 105 8.92 16.91 -0.48
CA ARG A 105 8.60 15.53 -0.06
C ARG A 105 9.54 14.52 -0.71
N LEU A 106 9.72 13.38 -0.04
CA LEU A 106 10.59 12.30 -0.54
C LEU A 106 10.05 11.71 -1.84
N VAL A 107 10.98 11.36 -2.72
CA VAL A 107 10.71 10.83 -4.05
C VAL A 107 11.01 9.33 -4.09
N HIS A 108 10.03 8.57 -4.53
CA HIS A 108 10.09 7.13 -4.75
C HIS A 108 10.29 6.80 -6.22
N TYR A 109 11.06 5.76 -6.50
CA TYR A 109 11.08 5.07 -7.79
C TYR A 109 11.80 3.72 -7.69
N GLN A 110 11.09 2.61 -7.84
CA GLN A 110 11.64 1.27 -7.70
C GLN A 110 12.62 0.89 -8.81
N GLY A 111 12.39 1.36 -10.04
CA GLY A 111 13.22 1.00 -11.21
C GLY A 111 14.65 1.54 -11.18
N GLN A 112 14.95 2.50 -10.29
CA GLN A 112 16.28 3.10 -10.12
C GLN A 112 16.43 3.68 -8.70
N ASN A 113 16.62 2.82 -7.72
CA ASN A 113 16.68 3.18 -6.29
C ASN A 113 17.75 4.24 -5.98
N GLU A 114 18.90 4.24 -6.67
CA GLU A 114 19.97 5.18 -6.48
C GLU A 114 19.61 6.63 -6.85
N VAL A 115 18.59 6.83 -7.68
CA VAL A 115 18.05 8.16 -7.98
C VAL A 115 17.00 8.58 -6.96
N ALA A 116 16.23 7.63 -6.40
CA ALA A 116 15.17 7.89 -5.42
C ALA A 116 15.73 8.30 -4.04
N ASP A 117 14.83 8.73 -3.13
CA ASP A 117 15.18 9.07 -1.75
C ASP A 117 14.98 7.89 -0.79
N MET A 118 14.38 6.82 -1.26
CA MET A 118 14.13 5.57 -0.52
C MET A 118 14.45 4.36 -1.39
N ASP A 119 14.76 3.25 -0.75
CA ASP A 119 14.85 1.96 -1.44
C ASP A 119 13.46 1.36 -1.59
N SER A 120 13.24 0.68 -2.71
CA SER A 120 11.96 0.03 -2.98
C SER A 120 12.14 -1.25 -3.77
N HIS A 121 11.30 -2.25 -3.47
CA HIS A 121 11.26 -3.51 -4.20
C HIS A 121 9.81 -3.97 -4.42
N MET A 122 9.65 -4.80 -5.45
CA MET A 122 8.41 -5.51 -5.75
C MET A 122 8.59 -6.99 -5.44
N TYR A 123 7.63 -7.55 -4.73
CA TYR A 123 7.51 -8.99 -4.45
C TYR A 123 8.79 -9.69 -3.97
N PRO A 124 9.64 -9.10 -3.12
CA PRO A 124 10.79 -9.80 -2.61
C PRO A 124 10.35 -10.99 -1.74
N SER A 125 11.08 -12.09 -1.76
CA SER A 125 10.91 -13.10 -0.71
C SER A 125 11.31 -12.48 0.65
N ILE A 126 10.80 -13.05 1.76
CA ILE A 126 11.14 -12.56 3.11
C ILE A 126 12.66 -12.56 3.33
N SER A 127 13.37 -13.58 2.84
CA SER A 127 14.83 -13.65 2.94
C SER A 127 15.54 -12.56 2.12
N ALA A 128 15.03 -12.24 0.94
CA ALA A 128 15.56 -11.16 0.11
C ALA A 128 15.31 -9.80 0.74
N MET A 129 14.08 -9.57 1.25
CA MET A 129 13.70 -8.36 1.99
C MET A 129 14.61 -8.14 3.20
N LYS A 130 14.80 -9.16 4.04
CA LYS A 130 15.68 -9.09 5.21
C LYS A 130 17.14 -8.80 4.86
N ARG A 131 17.63 -9.36 3.76
CA ARG A 131 18.99 -9.12 3.28
C ARG A 131 19.18 -7.68 2.81
N GLU A 132 18.24 -7.15 2.05
CA GLU A 132 18.24 -5.76 1.59
C GLU A 132 18.12 -4.77 2.75
N ASP A 133 17.23 -5.04 3.68
CA ASP A 133 17.02 -4.21 4.87
C ASP A 133 18.29 -4.08 5.73
N ARG A 134 19.06 -5.16 5.84
CA ARG A 134 20.29 -5.23 6.64
C ARG A 134 21.56 -4.77 5.92
N ASP A 135 21.44 -4.28 4.70
CA ASP A 135 22.58 -3.71 3.96
C ASP A 135 23.15 -2.50 4.73
N ALA A 136 24.38 -2.63 5.21
CA ALA A 136 25.06 -1.61 6.02
C ALA A 136 25.27 -0.29 5.27
N GLY A 137 25.32 -0.32 3.95
CA GLY A 137 25.48 0.88 3.10
C GLY A 137 24.19 1.69 2.89
N LYS A 138 23.04 1.21 3.44
CA LYS A 138 21.73 1.79 3.17
C LYS A 138 20.92 2.13 4.43
N GLN A 139 21.53 2.09 5.61
CA GLN A 139 20.81 2.18 6.89
C GLN A 139 20.17 3.54 7.16
N ASP A 140 20.56 4.59 6.46
CA ASP A 140 20.01 5.94 6.54
C ASP A 140 18.85 6.19 5.55
N ARG A 141 18.49 5.19 4.74
CA ARG A 141 17.44 5.31 3.72
C ARG A 141 16.20 4.52 4.12
N PRO A 142 14.99 5.09 4.04
CA PRO A 142 13.75 4.32 4.18
C PRO A 142 13.68 3.17 3.17
N TYR A 143 13.07 2.05 3.57
CA TYR A 143 12.82 0.92 2.68
C TYR A 143 11.32 0.60 2.61
N PHE A 144 10.77 0.55 1.40
CA PHE A 144 9.35 0.39 1.13
C PHE A 144 9.09 -0.71 0.12
N LEU A 145 8.05 -1.52 0.33
CA LEU A 145 7.59 -2.50 -0.65
C LEU A 145 6.48 -1.86 -1.50
N CYS A 146 6.83 -1.29 -2.64
CA CYS A 146 5.84 -0.57 -3.46
C CYS A 146 4.76 -1.49 -4.02
N GLU A 147 5.08 -2.79 -4.19
CA GLU A 147 4.14 -3.86 -4.48
C GLU A 147 4.58 -5.14 -3.76
N TYR A 148 3.64 -5.79 -3.06
CA TYR A 148 3.87 -7.08 -2.44
C TYR A 148 2.56 -7.82 -2.22
N ALA A 149 2.61 -9.08 -1.76
CA ALA A 149 1.45 -9.90 -1.43
C ALA A 149 0.41 -9.93 -2.57
N HIS A 150 0.87 -10.20 -3.81
CA HIS A 150 0.02 -10.25 -5.00
C HIS A 150 -1.23 -11.08 -4.76
N ALA A 151 -2.41 -10.45 -4.87
CA ALA A 151 -3.65 -11.00 -4.33
C ALA A 151 -4.50 -11.77 -5.36
N MET A 152 -3.91 -12.19 -6.47
CA MET A 152 -4.60 -13.02 -7.47
C MET A 152 -4.89 -14.42 -6.94
N GLY A 153 -6.08 -14.93 -7.18
CA GLY A 153 -6.48 -16.29 -6.83
C GLY A 153 -6.47 -16.58 -5.33
N ASN A 154 -6.04 -17.77 -4.95
CA ASN A 154 -5.92 -18.19 -3.56
C ASN A 154 -4.59 -17.70 -2.96
N SER A 155 -4.59 -16.51 -2.48
CA SER A 155 -3.41 -15.74 -2.05
C SER A 155 -3.71 -14.96 -0.77
N ILE A 156 -2.91 -14.22 -0.43
CA ILE A 156 -1.90 -13.45 0.29
C ILE A 156 -1.26 -14.25 1.43
N GLY A 157 -0.56 -15.31 1.07
CA GLY A 157 0.25 -16.07 2.04
C GLY A 157 1.40 -15.25 2.62
N ASN A 158 1.84 -15.62 3.83
CA ASN A 158 2.99 -15.04 4.53
C ASN A 158 2.88 -13.54 4.88
N LEU A 159 1.70 -12.93 4.80
CA LEU A 159 1.52 -11.52 5.12
C LEU A 159 1.97 -11.21 6.56
N LYS A 160 1.65 -12.10 7.49
CA LYS A 160 2.05 -11.93 8.89
C LYS A 160 3.56 -11.96 9.06
N GLU A 161 4.26 -12.86 8.39
CA GLU A 161 5.72 -13.01 8.48
C GLU A 161 6.46 -11.79 7.91
N TYR A 162 5.92 -11.15 6.85
CA TYR A 162 6.43 -9.85 6.39
C TYR A 162 6.29 -8.80 7.48
N TRP A 163 5.10 -8.70 8.09
CA TRP A 163 4.81 -7.66 9.08
C TRP A 163 5.45 -7.91 10.44
N ASP A 164 5.64 -9.16 10.84
CA ASP A 164 6.46 -9.48 12.03
C ASP A 164 7.87 -8.91 11.88
N TYR A 165 8.45 -9.01 10.68
CA TYR A 165 9.77 -8.43 10.43
C TYR A 165 9.73 -6.91 10.34
N ILE A 166 8.85 -6.35 9.53
CA ILE A 166 8.72 -4.90 9.32
C ILE A 166 8.50 -4.17 10.64
N GLU A 167 7.62 -4.70 11.48
CA GLU A 167 7.20 -4.06 12.73
C GLU A 167 8.16 -4.26 13.90
N PHE A 168 8.81 -5.43 13.98
CA PHE A 168 9.51 -5.83 15.20
C PHE A 168 11.02 -6.04 15.04
N GLU A 169 11.51 -6.18 13.83
CA GLU A 169 12.92 -6.47 13.58
C GLU A 169 13.63 -5.40 12.75
N SER A 170 12.93 -4.71 11.85
CA SER A 170 13.53 -3.69 10.99
C SER A 170 13.55 -2.30 11.64
N ASN A 171 14.61 -1.54 11.33
CA ASN A 171 14.72 -0.14 11.77
C ASN A 171 14.48 0.87 10.65
N ARG A 172 14.40 0.43 9.38
CA ARG A 172 14.26 1.32 8.23
C ARG A 172 13.08 1.01 7.32
N MET A 173 12.44 -0.16 7.46
CA MET A 173 11.26 -0.47 6.68
C MET A 173 10.07 0.37 7.16
N ILE A 174 9.40 1.02 6.22
CA ILE A 174 8.26 1.91 6.48
C ILE A 174 6.93 1.31 6.03
N GLY A 175 6.93 0.07 5.56
CA GLY A 175 5.72 -0.65 5.15
C GLY A 175 5.70 -1.04 3.68
N GLY A 176 4.49 -1.18 3.12
CA GLY A 176 4.30 -1.54 1.71
C GLY A 176 2.85 -1.47 1.25
N CYS A 177 2.65 -1.46 -0.07
CA CYS A 177 1.34 -1.51 -0.70
C CYS A 177 1.07 -2.89 -1.29
N ILE A 178 -0.04 -3.50 -0.89
CA ILE A 178 -0.51 -4.79 -1.45
C ILE A 178 -0.92 -4.60 -2.91
N TRP A 179 -0.51 -5.49 -3.80
CA TRP A 179 -1.02 -5.57 -5.16
C TRP A 179 -2.16 -6.60 -5.25
N ASP A 180 -3.44 -6.20 -5.44
CA ASP A 180 -3.84 -4.80 -5.36
C ASP A 180 -5.13 -4.67 -4.50
N TRP A 181 -5.75 -3.51 -4.54
CA TRP A 181 -6.91 -3.22 -3.71
C TRP A 181 -8.18 -3.92 -4.19
N VAL A 182 -8.49 -3.87 -5.50
CA VAL A 182 -9.78 -4.32 -6.04
C VAL A 182 -9.60 -5.07 -7.35
N ASP A 183 -10.29 -6.20 -7.50
CA ASP A 183 -10.40 -6.86 -8.81
C ASP A 183 -10.89 -5.86 -9.85
N GLN A 184 -10.18 -5.75 -10.98
CA GLN A 184 -10.41 -4.71 -11.99
C GLN A 184 -11.43 -5.16 -13.04
N GLY A 185 -12.43 -5.97 -12.67
CA GLY A 185 -13.53 -6.36 -13.50
C GLY A 185 -14.45 -5.18 -13.84
N LEU A 186 -15.05 -5.21 -15.02
CA LEU A 186 -15.95 -4.21 -15.53
C LEU A 186 -17.37 -4.77 -15.71
N CYS A 187 -18.38 -3.93 -15.49
CA CYS A 187 -19.76 -4.26 -15.74
C CYS A 187 -20.18 -3.78 -17.15
N LYS A 188 -20.96 -4.57 -17.88
CA LYS A 188 -21.52 -4.15 -19.16
C LYS A 188 -22.67 -3.16 -18.94
N TRP A 189 -22.79 -2.21 -19.84
CA TRP A 189 -23.86 -1.22 -19.78
C TRP A 189 -25.23 -1.90 -19.83
N GLY A 190 -26.11 -1.53 -18.91
CA GLY A 190 -27.47 -2.08 -18.80
C GLY A 190 -27.57 -3.40 -18.04
N GLU A 191 -26.46 -3.99 -17.61
CA GLU A 191 -26.47 -5.18 -16.75
C GLU A 191 -26.42 -4.82 -15.26
N PRO A 192 -26.83 -5.76 -14.38
CA PRO A 192 -26.65 -5.59 -12.93
C PRO A 192 -25.18 -5.34 -12.57
N SER A 193 -24.93 -4.40 -11.67
CA SER A 193 -23.58 -4.04 -11.22
C SER A 193 -22.82 -5.17 -10.49
N THR A 194 -23.46 -6.30 -10.26
CA THR A 194 -22.85 -7.53 -9.74
C THR A 194 -22.28 -8.43 -10.83
N ASN A 195 -22.66 -8.19 -12.11
CA ASN A 195 -22.14 -8.95 -13.24
C ASN A 195 -20.83 -8.30 -13.69
N MET A 196 -19.71 -8.83 -13.22
CA MET A 196 -18.38 -8.34 -13.55
C MET A 196 -17.69 -9.26 -14.53
N TYR A 197 -17.03 -8.65 -15.52
CA TYR A 197 -16.34 -9.33 -16.60
C TYR A 197 -14.84 -8.97 -16.56
N TYR A 198 -14.01 -9.92 -16.95
CA TYR A 198 -12.57 -9.75 -17.13
C TYR A 198 -12.20 -9.90 -18.62
N GLY A 199 -10.90 -9.99 -18.95
CA GLY A 199 -10.41 -10.03 -20.33
C GLY A 199 -11.10 -11.09 -21.19
N GLY A 200 -11.54 -10.70 -22.38
CA GLY A 200 -12.36 -11.51 -23.29
C GLY A 200 -13.87 -11.43 -23.03
N GLY A 201 -14.30 -10.97 -21.87
CA GLY A 201 -15.71 -10.87 -21.50
C GLY A 201 -16.52 -9.85 -22.33
N PHE A 202 -15.82 -8.94 -23.01
CA PHE A 202 -16.40 -7.95 -23.94
C PHE A 202 -16.20 -8.33 -25.41
N GLY A 203 -15.68 -9.53 -25.69
CA GLY A 203 -15.29 -9.95 -27.03
C GLY A 203 -13.96 -9.38 -27.50
N ASP A 204 -13.21 -8.79 -26.59
CA ASP A 204 -11.89 -8.21 -26.83
C ASP A 204 -10.83 -9.32 -27.06
N TYR A 205 -9.94 -9.07 -28.04
CA TYR A 205 -8.83 -9.94 -28.38
C TYR A 205 -7.69 -9.12 -29.01
N PRO A 206 -6.42 -9.34 -28.62
CA PRO A 206 -5.96 -10.24 -27.55
C PRO A 206 -6.33 -9.72 -26.15
N ASN A 207 -6.31 -10.61 -25.15
CA ASN A 207 -6.55 -10.26 -23.73
C ASN A 207 -5.78 -11.23 -22.80
N ASP A 208 -5.67 -10.86 -21.52
CA ASP A 208 -4.98 -11.63 -20.49
C ASP A 208 -5.95 -12.35 -19.52
N ASN A 209 -7.17 -12.64 -19.96
CA ASN A 209 -8.20 -13.32 -19.17
C ASN A 209 -8.45 -12.65 -17.81
N ASP A 210 -8.28 -13.42 -16.71
CA ASP A 210 -8.52 -13.01 -15.33
C ASP A 210 -7.30 -12.35 -14.65
N PHE A 211 -6.27 -11.97 -15.40
CA PHE A 211 -5.05 -11.35 -14.83
C PHE A 211 -5.33 -9.99 -14.16
N CYS A 212 -6.46 -9.38 -14.43
CA CYS A 212 -6.97 -8.19 -13.74
C CYS A 212 -7.70 -8.50 -12.40
N CYS A 213 -7.88 -9.79 -12.03
CA CYS A 213 -8.54 -10.21 -10.81
C CYS A 213 -7.51 -10.45 -9.69
N ASN A 214 -6.82 -9.41 -9.28
CA ASN A 214 -5.72 -9.43 -8.31
C ASN A 214 -5.99 -8.60 -7.04
N GLY A 215 -7.24 -8.25 -6.79
CA GLY A 215 -7.66 -7.46 -5.65
C GLY A 215 -7.81 -8.24 -4.35
N ILE A 216 -7.67 -7.53 -3.21
CA ILE A 216 -8.07 -8.05 -1.89
C ILE A 216 -9.57 -7.88 -1.62
N ILE A 217 -10.30 -7.19 -2.51
CA ILE A 217 -11.76 -7.17 -2.59
C ILE A 217 -12.20 -7.49 -4.01
N THR A 218 -13.44 -7.94 -4.15
CA THR A 218 -14.01 -8.23 -5.47
C THR A 218 -14.30 -6.98 -6.29
N ALA A 219 -14.49 -7.14 -7.60
CA ALA A 219 -14.82 -6.04 -8.52
C ALA A 219 -16.11 -5.31 -8.13
N ASP A 220 -17.10 -5.99 -7.54
CA ASP A 220 -18.35 -5.40 -7.00
C ASP A 220 -18.21 -4.91 -5.54
N ARG A 221 -16.99 -4.92 -5.00
CA ARG A 221 -16.58 -4.38 -3.67
C ARG A 221 -17.08 -5.20 -2.50
N GLN A 222 -17.12 -6.51 -2.63
CA GLN A 222 -17.36 -7.41 -1.50
C GLN A 222 -16.08 -7.67 -0.72
N VAL A 223 -16.23 -7.81 0.59
CA VAL A 223 -15.14 -8.19 1.49
C VAL A 223 -14.78 -9.65 1.26
N THR A 224 -13.52 -9.93 1.04
CA THR A 224 -12.99 -11.29 0.87
C THR A 224 -12.25 -11.76 2.13
N PRO A 225 -11.98 -13.06 2.27
CA PRO A 225 -11.08 -13.57 3.32
C PRO A 225 -9.69 -12.91 3.30
N LYS A 226 -9.19 -12.50 2.12
CA LYS A 226 -7.91 -11.78 1.96
C LYS A 226 -7.94 -10.46 2.75
N LEU A 227 -8.99 -9.66 2.59
CA LEU A 227 -9.14 -8.40 3.31
C LEU A 227 -9.27 -8.61 4.83
N LEU A 228 -9.92 -9.69 5.27
CA LEU A 228 -10.00 -10.02 6.70
C LEU A 228 -8.62 -10.38 7.27
N GLN A 229 -7.79 -11.09 6.50
CA GLN A 229 -6.41 -11.38 6.87
C GLN A 229 -5.59 -10.08 6.98
N VAL A 230 -5.72 -9.17 6.02
CA VAL A 230 -5.08 -7.84 6.06
C VAL A 230 -5.49 -7.10 7.32
N LYS A 231 -6.80 -7.01 7.60
CA LYS A 231 -7.33 -6.35 8.80
C LYS A 231 -6.70 -6.90 10.08
N LYS A 232 -6.53 -8.22 10.16
CA LYS A 232 -5.92 -8.88 11.33
C LYS A 232 -4.43 -8.57 11.46
N VAL A 233 -3.68 -8.62 10.37
CA VAL A 233 -2.24 -8.37 10.39
C VAL A 233 -1.93 -6.89 10.66
N TYR A 234 -2.73 -5.98 10.11
CA TYR A 234 -2.57 -4.53 10.25
C TYR A 234 -3.27 -3.93 11.49
N GLN A 235 -3.72 -4.76 12.41
CA GLN A 235 -4.41 -4.25 13.62
C GLN A 235 -3.51 -3.33 14.44
N TYR A 236 -4.08 -2.25 14.95
CA TYR A 236 -3.38 -1.25 15.73
C TYR A 236 -3.23 -1.58 17.21
N VAL A 237 -3.82 -2.66 17.67
CA VAL A 237 -3.69 -3.13 19.06
C VAL A 237 -3.37 -4.61 19.06
N ASP A 238 -2.24 -4.97 19.66
CA ASP A 238 -1.81 -6.35 19.82
C ASP A 238 -2.12 -6.90 21.20
N PHE A 239 -2.36 -8.21 21.24
CA PHE A 239 -2.64 -8.95 22.45
C PHE A 239 -1.69 -10.14 22.56
N ALA A 240 -1.06 -10.29 23.73
CA ALA A 240 -0.23 -11.45 24.03
C ALA A 240 -0.47 -11.94 25.46
N ARG A 241 -0.53 -13.27 25.63
CA ARG A 241 -0.54 -13.88 26.96
C ARG A 241 0.88 -13.90 27.52
N THR A 242 1.07 -13.40 28.73
CA THR A 242 2.35 -13.43 29.42
C THR A 242 2.54 -14.75 30.17
N LYS A 243 3.78 -15.03 30.61
CA LYS A 243 4.11 -16.26 31.34
C LYS A 243 3.39 -16.37 32.70
N ASP A 244 3.05 -15.25 33.32
CA ASP A 244 2.31 -15.15 34.58
C ASP A 244 0.80 -15.07 34.35
N ASN A 245 0.33 -15.50 33.18
CA ASN A 245 -1.07 -15.63 32.84
C ASN A 245 -1.87 -14.32 32.73
N LYS A 246 -1.19 -13.21 32.52
CA LYS A 246 -1.79 -11.90 32.25
C LYS A 246 -1.94 -11.68 30.76
N LEU A 247 -2.85 -10.79 30.39
CA LEU A 247 -2.97 -10.28 29.03
C LEU A 247 -2.12 -9.01 28.89
N ARG A 248 -1.12 -9.04 27.99
CA ARG A 248 -0.42 -7.84 27.55
C ARG A 248 -1.18 -7.21 26.42
N VAL A 249 -1.47 -5.93 26.52
CA VAL A 249 -2.01 -5.09 25.44
C VAL A 249 -0.88 -4.17 24.97
N ARG A 250 -0.65 -4.12 23.66
CA ARG A 250 0.36 -3.24 23.03
C ARG A 250 -0.35 -2.25 22.12
N ASN A 251 -0.08 -0.98 22.32
CA ASN A 251 -0.44 0.08 21.39
C ASN A 251 0.51 0.07 20.18
N ARG A 252 -0.03 0.06 18.98
CA ARG A 252 0.67 0.16 17.70
C ARG A 252 0.25 1.40 16.90
N TYR A 253 -0.61 2.23 17.46
CA TYR A 253 -0.89 3.54 16.87
C TYR A 253 0.34 4.43 16.97
N ALA A 254 0.64 5.15 15.89
CA ALA A 254 1.75 6.11 15.88
C ALA A 254 1.41 7.43 16.60
N PHE A 255 0.12 7.79 16.71
CA PHE A 255 -0.32 9.10 17.16
C PHE A 255 -1.51 9.08 18.13
N LEU A 256 -1.99 7.90 18.53
CA LEU A 256 -3.14 7.75 19.43
C LEU A 256 -2.74 6.95 20.65
N SER A 257 -3.07 7.46 21.84
CA SER A 257 -3.07 6.69 23.07
C SER A 257 -4.28 5.77 23.14
N LEU A 258 -4.24 4.75 24.00
CA LEU A 258 -5.38 3.85 24.24
C LEU A 258 -6.35 4.34 25.30
N ASP A 259 -6.15 5.53 25.88
CA ASP A 259 -7.11 6.14 26.79
C ASP A 259 -8.46 6.36 26.05
N GLY A 260 -9.54 6.03 26.74
CA GLY A 260 -10.87 6.03 26.13
C GLY A 260 -11.24 4.79 25.33
N PHE A 261 -10.29 3.86 25.09
CA PHE A 261 -10.63 2.55 24.51
C PHE A 261 -11.10 1.58 25.58
N GLN A 262 -12.02 0.69 25.18
CA GLN A 262 -12.53 -0.39 26.03
C GLN A 262 -12.12 -1.75 25.46
N LEU A 263 -11.54 -2.58 26.30
CA LEU A 263 -11.29 -3.98 26.03
C LEU A 263 -12.50 -4.82 26.47
N ASN A 264 -13.23 -5.36 25.50
CA ASN A 264 -14.24 -6.37 25.78
C ASN A 264 -13.59 -7.76 25.69
N TYR A 265 -13.74 -8.59 26.72
CA TYR A 265 -13.19 -9.94 26.73
C TYR A 265 -14.23 -11.00 27.06
N SER A 266 -14.01 -12.20 26.54
CA SER A 266 -14.73 -13.40 26.90
C SER A 266 -13.76 -14.55 27.10
N LEU A 267 -13.85 -15.20 28.26
CA LEU A 267 -13.12 -16.42 28.55
C LEU A 267 -14.03 -17.62 28.25
N LEU A 268 -13.57 -18.48 27.36
CA LEU A 268 -14.34 -19.66 26.94
C LEU A 268 -13.66 -20.93 27.45
N ARG A 269 -14.49 -21.91 27.82
CA ARG A 269 -14.12 -23.32 28.06
C ARG A 269 -14.99 -24.19 27.16
N ASP A 270 -14.36 -24.97 26.28
CA ASP A 270 -15.04 -25.86 25.34
C ASP A 270 -16.17 -25.16 24.53
N GLY A 271 -15.91 -23.92 24.11
CA GLY A 271 -16.82 -23.08 23.35
C GLY A 271 -17.90 -22.35 24.19
N LEU A 272 -17.99 -22.62 25.49
CA LEU A 272 -18.94 -21.97 26.39
C LEU A 272 -18.25 -20.80 27.13
N THR A 273 -18.89 -19.62 27.11
CA THR A 273 -18.41 -18.47 27.88
C THR A 273 -18.57 -18.72 29.37
N ILE A 274 -17.45 -18.75 30.09
CA ILE A 274 -17.42 -18.91 31.56
C ILE A 274 -17.19 -17.57 32.27
N GLN A 275 -16.69 -16.58 31.60
CA GLN A 275 -16.51 -15.22 32.12
C GLN A 275 -16.43 -14.22 30.96
N SER A 276 -17.01 -13.05 31.16
CA SER A 276 -16.85 -11.91 30.25
C SER A 276 -16.78 -10.61 31.03
N GLY A 277 -16.26 -9.57 30.42
CA GLY A 277 -16.18 -8.26 31.07
C GLY A 277 -15.66 -7.17 30.14
N ILE A 278 -15.66 -5.95 30.65
CA ILE A 278 -15.18 -4.76 29.99
C ILE A 278 -14.11 -4.14 30.90
N VAL A 279 -12.97 -3.77 30.31
CA VAL A 279 -11.88 -3.05 30.98
C VAL A 279 -11.60 -1.77 30.23
N ASN A 280 -11.67 -0.64 30.90
CA ASN A 280 -11.21 0.62 30.33
C ASN A 280 -9.66 0.58 30.27
N LEU A 281 -9.11 0.86 29.10
CA LEU A 281 -7.66 0.87 28.94
C LEU A 281 -7.11 2.19 29.50
N PRO A 282 -5.93 2.13 30.19
CA PRO A 282 -5.22 3.32 30.60
C PRO A 282 -4.58 4.02 29.38
N ALA A 283 -4.10 5.23 29.57
CA ALA A 283 -3.22 5.87 28.61
C ALA A 283 -1.98 4.98 28.40
N VAL A 284 -1.80 4.51 27.18
CA VAL A 284 -0.62 3.74 26.73
C VAL A 284 -0.16 4.40 25.44
N GLU A 285 1.02 5.02 25.50
CA GLU A 285 1.69 5.64 24.37
C GLU A 285 2.47 4.61 23.56
#